data_1a78f38b59e0108b4f054d02aa4d0522
#
_entry.id   1a78f38b59e0108b4f054d02aa4d0522
#
_cell.length_a   1.000
_cell.length_b   1.000
_cell.length_c   1.000
_cell.angle_alpha   90.00
_cell.angle_beta   90.00
_cell.angle_gamma   90.00
#
_symmetry.space_group_name_H-M   'P 1'
#
loop_
_entity.id
_entity.type
_entity.pdbx_description
1 polymer ?
#
loop_
_entity_poly.entity_id
_entity_poly.type
_entity_poly.pdbx_seq_one_letter_code
_entity_poly.pdbx_strand_id
1 'polypeptide(L)'
;MHHRIHYVPIRNYLLWLLGTVALGVACAAPAIAAAPSPTAGKDDGVERARYLWSQSPHGKMLERILPRSIEPRHLPESRSDGARLTARYCVQCHYLPNPAMHTADKWNTIVVRMVWRMQGRGNLGQLMKDMMDQVEAPAEQDVATLTRYLQKHGQNEMDPAHPALLSEPGKIYSIACTQCHSLPDPRRHTAREWPGVVDRMKRHMSWYNTVVGEGALKTLPVLETKEIVRFLQRHARAEP
;
A
#
# COMPACT_ATOMS: atom_id res chain seq x y z
N MET A 1 -28.52 40.25 15.59
CA MET A 1 -29.64 39.52 14.98
C MET A 1 -29.66 38.12 15.58
N HIS A 2 -30.60 37.90 16.53
CA HIS A 2 -30.72 36.63 17.25
C HIS A 2 -31.79 35.79 16.57
N HIS A 3 -31.42 34.60 16.04
CA HIS A 3 -32.40 33.60 15.61
C HIS A 3 -32.75 32.69 16.77
N ARG A 4 -33.97 32.74 17.22
CA ARG A 4 -34.59 31.83 18.21
C ARG A 4 -35.04 30.59 17.46
N ILE A 5 -34.58 29.44 17.95
CA ILE A 5 -35.08 28.12 17.52
C ILE A 5 -36.29 27.76 18.37
N HIS A 6 -37.44 27.58 17.73
CA HIS A 6 -38.68 27.17 18.38
C HIS A 6 -38.69 25.65 18.57
N TYR A 7 -38.83 25.21 19.82
CA TYR A 7 -39.10 23.82 20.21
C TYR A 7 -40.60 23.55 20.05
N VAL A 8 -40.94 22.47 19.36
CA VAL A 8 -42.31 21.95 19.28
C VAL A 8 -42.42 20.71 20.16
N PRO A 9 -43.32 20.65 21.17
CA PRO A 9 -43.50 19.48 22.01
C PRO A 9 -44.43 18.45 21.32
N ILE A 10 -43.96 17.22 21.23
CA ILE A 10 -44.80 16.08 20.79
C ILE A 10 -45.61 15.59 21.98
N ARG A 11 -46.90 15.76 21.88
CA ARG A 11 -47.87 15.32 22.90
C ARG A 11 -48.58 14.05 22.44
N ASN A 12 -48.44 13.01 23.26
CA ASN A 12 -49.28 11.81 23.50
C ASN A 12 -50.34 11.45 22.41
N TYR A 13 -50.22 10.26 21.85
CA TYR A 13 -51.34 9.44 21.45
C TYR A 13 -51.26 8.08 22.17
N LEU A 14 -52.16 7.93 23.16
CA LEU A 14 -52.46 6.69 23.85
C LEU A 14 -53.71 6.07 23.19
N LEU A 15 -53.74 4.77 23.11
CA LEU A 15 -54.88 3.87 22.99
C LEU A 15 -55.59 3.75 21.64
N TRP A 16 -55.38 2.57 21.01
CA TRP A 16 -56.46 1.72 20.56
C TRP A 16 -56.04 0.23 20.66
N LEU A 17 -56.59 -0.46 21.64
CA LEU A 17 -56.67 -1.91 21.72
C LEU A 17 -57.82 -2.39 20.81
N LEU A 18 -57.60 -3.33 19.93
CA LEU A 18 -58.56 -4.36 19.57
C LEU A 18 -57.90 -5.42 18.66
N GLY A 19 -58.03 -6.62 19.12
CA GLY A 19 -57.59 -7.90 18.67
C GLY A 19 -57.68 -8.24 17.21
N THR A 20 -56.68 -8.95 16.74
CA THR A 20 -56.81 -9.85 15.60
C THR A 20 -56.01 -11.11 15.87
N VAL A 21 -56.67 -12.22 15.72
CA VAL A 21 -56.24 -13.60 15.80
C VAL A 21 -55.05 -13.81 14.85
N ALA A 22 -53.91 -14.18 15.42
CA ALA A 22 -52.73 -14.54 14.65
C ALA A 22 -52.78 -16.01 14.23
N LEU A 23 -53.07 -16.28 12.95
CA LEU A 23 -52.68 -17.54 12.32
C LEU A 23 -51.15 -17.58 12.25
N GLY A 24 -50.56 -18.46 13.04
CA GLY A 24 -49.13 -18.72 13.00
C GLY A 24 -48.71 -19.45 11.72
N VAL A 25 -48.21 -18.70 10.75
CA VAL A 25 -47.39 -19.28 9.68
C VAL A 25 -45.96 -19.30 10.20
N ALA A 26 -45.49 -20.48 10.58
CA ALA A 26 -44.07 -20.72 10.90
C ALA A 26 -43.25 -20.59 9.63
N CYS A 27 -42.77 -19.37 9.34
CA CYS A 27 -41.69 -19.19 8.39
C CYS A 27 -40.41 -19.76 9.01
N ALA A 28 -40.04 -20.98 8.64
CA ALA A 28 -38.73 -21.50 8.88
C ALA A 28 -37.70 -20.59 8.14
N ALA A 29 -37.08 -19.69 8.87
CA ALA A 29 -35.90 -18.96 8.37
C ALA A 29 -34.82 -19.98 8.01
N PRO A 30 -34.23 -19.91 6.80
CA PRO A 30 -33.11 -20.76 6.51
C PRO A 30 -32.01 -20.45 7.54
N ALA A 31 -31.56 -21.49 8.24
CA ALA A 31 -30.39 -21.40 9.10
C ALA A 31 -29.23 -20.96 8.22
N ILE A 32 -28.84 -19.69 8.35
CA ILE A 32 -27.57 -19.21 7.80
C ILE A 32 -26.53 -20.02 8.56
N ALA A 33 -25.95 -21.01 7.89
CA ALA A 33 -24.84 -21.77 8.44
C ALA A 33 -23.78 -20.76 8.86
N ALA A 34 -23.55 -20.66 10.18
CA ALA A 34 -22.47 -19.87 10.71
C ALA A 34 -21.19 -20.37 10.04
N ALA A 35 -20.48 -19.46 9.35
CA ALA A 35 -19.19 -19.80 8.80
C ALA A 35 -18.34 -20.39 9.94
N PRO A 36 -17.57 -21.46 9.71
CA PRO A 36 -16.79 -22.10 10.72
C PRO A 36 -15.87 -21.06 11.35
N SER A 37 -15.96 -20.91 12.67
CA SER A 37 -15.01 -20.08 13.43
C SER A 37 -13.62 -20.65 13.22
N PRO A 38 -12.64 -19.88 12.70
CA PRO A 38 -11.30 -20.38 12.50
C PRO A 38 -10.69 -20.73 13.85
N THR A 39 -10.14 -21.93 13.98
CA THR A 39 -9.34 -22.34 15.12
C THR A 39 -8.06 -21.51 15.16
N ALA A 40 -7.87 -20.75 16.25
CA ALA A 40 -6.88 -19.68 16.34
C ALA A 40 -5.44 -20.22 16.40
N GLY A 41 -4.80 -20.37 15.24
CA GLY A 41 -3.36 -20.46 15.08
C GLY A 41 -2.75 -19.09 14.76
N LYS A 42 -1.45 -18.91 14.99
CA LYS A 42 -0.76 -17.63 14.69
C LYS A 42 -0.90 -17.17 13.24
N ASP A 43 -1.18 -18.08 12.31
CA ASP A 43 -1.39 -17.78 10.90
C ASP A 43 -2.80 -17.22 10.60
N ASP A 44 -3.79 -17.53 11.45
CA ASP A 44 -5.16 -17.07 11.29
C ASP A 44 -5.31 -15.54 11.46
N GLY A 45 -4.48 -14.92 12.30
CA GLY A 45 -4.46 -13.47 12.52
C GLY A 45 -4.04 -12.71 11.27
N VAL A 46 -2.98 -13.17 10.61
CA VAL A 46 -2.45 -12.57 9.36
C VAL A 46 -3.46 -12.69 8.22
N GLU A 47 -4.05 -13.87 8.05
CA GLU A 47 -5.08 -14.12 7.03
C GLU A 47 -6.33 -13.27 7.28
N ARG A 48 -6.75 -13.15 8.53
CA ARG A 48 -7.88 -12.31 8.92
C ARG A 48 -7.61 -10.83 8.65
N ALA A 49 -6.44 -10.32 9.04
CA ALA A 49 -6.05 -8.93 8.77
C ALA A 49 -6.05 -8.66 7.26
N ARG A 50 -5.44 -9.55 6.48
CA ARG A 50 -5.41 -9.47 5.02
C ARG A 50 -6.81 -9.44 4.42
N TYR A 51 -7.71 -10.31 4.88
CA TYR A 51 -9.10 -10.33 4.43
C TYR A 51 -9.81 -9.01 4.73
N LEU A 52 -9.76 -8.51 5.96
CA LEU A 52 -10.40 -7.26 6.35
C LEU A 52 -9.88 -6.07 5.54
N TRP A 53 -8.58 -5.99 5.32
CA TRP A 53 -7.98 -4.94 4.51
C TRP A 53 -8.42 -5.03 3.04
N SER A 54 -8.47 -6.22 2.45
CA SER A 54 -8.91 -6.40 1.06
C SER A 54 -10.37 -5.96 0.84
N GLN A 55 -11.22 -6.07 1.87
CA GLN A 55 -12.60 -5.61 1.80
C GLN A 55 -12.77 -4.10 2.06
N SER A 56 -11.78 -3.46 2.66
CA SER A 56 -11.86 -2.04 3.00
C SER A 56 -11.68 -1.12 1.78
N PRO A 57 -12.26 0.10 1.81
CA PRO A 57 -11.99 1.12 0.78
C PRO A 57 -10.51 1.45 0.64
N HIS A 58 -9.76 1.47 1.75
CA HIS A 58 -8.32 1.73 1.76
C HIS A 58 -7.53 0.61 1.09
N GLY A 59 -7.83 -0.66 1.39
CA GLY A 59 -7.20 -1.80 0.74
C GLY A 59 -7.43 -1.77 -0.77
N LYS A 60 -8.68 -1.58 -1.21
CA LYS A 60 -9.03 -1.46 -2.63
C LYS A 60 -8.34 -0.29 -3.34
N MET A 61 -8.12 0.82 -2.62
CA MET A 61 -7.34 1.95 -3.13
C MET A 61 -5.87 1.55 -3.29
N LEU A 62 -5.27 0.95 -2.25
CA LEU A 62 -3.87 0.51 -2.28
C LEU A 62 -3.62 -0.50 -3.40
N GLU A 63 -4.53 -1.43 -3.65
CA GLU A 63 -4.44 -2.39 -4.76
C GLU A 63 -4.37 -1.72 -6.13
N ARG A 64 -5.03 -0.58 -6.31
CA ARG A 64 -5.02 0.17 -7.58
C ARG A 64 -3.75 0.96 -7.82
N ILE A 65 -3.11 1.43 -6.76
CA ILE A 65 -1.96 2.34 -6.85
C ILE A 65 -0.62 1.66 -6.62
N LEU A 66 -0.59 0.60 -5.81
CA LEU A 66 0.64 -0.14 -5.57
C LEU A 66 0.96 -1.09 -6.73
N PRO A 67 2.24 -1.37 -6.96
CA PRO A 67 2.64 -2.40 -7.91
C PRO A 67 2.02 -3.74 -7.55
N ARG A 68 1.83 -4.60 -8.57
CA ARG A 68 1.36 -5.97 -8.35
C ARG A 68 2.25 -6.69 -7.34
N SER A 69 1.62 -7.53 -6.52
CA SER A 69 2.31 -8.38 -5.56
C SER A 69 3.37 -9.23 -6.24
N ILE A 70 4.51 -9.36 -5.59
CA ILE A 70 5.43 -10.48 -5.86
C ILE A 70 4.94 -11.69 -5.06
N GLU A 71 4.99 -12.87 -5.64
CA GLU A 71 4.68 -14.07 -4.86
C GLU A 71 5.82 -14.39 -3.89
N PRO A 72 5.52 -14.90 -2.67
CA PRO A 72 6.56 -15.21 -1.67
C PRO A 72 7.71 -16.07 -2.20
N ARG A 73 7.40 -17.04 -3.07
CA ARG A 73 8.42 -17.91 -3.69
C ARG A 73 9.38 -17.20 -4.64
N HIS A 74 8.98 -16.00 -5.14
CA HIS A 74 9.81 -15.19 -6.04
C HIS A 74 10.59 -14.11 -5.29
N LEU A 75 10.47 -14.04 -3.97
CA LEU A 75 11.35 -13.20 -3.17
C LEU A 75 12.80 -13.68 -3.31
N PRO A 76 13.78 -12.78 -3.40
CA PRO A 76 15.18 -13.15 -3.31
C PRO A 76 15.42 -13.98 -2.06
N GLU A 77 16.24 -15.03 -2.15
CA GLU A 77 16.51 -15.93 -1.01
C GLU A 77 15.23 -16.32 -0.25
N SER A 78 14.19 -16.78 -0.97
CA SER A 78 12.81 -16.97 -0.47
C SER A 78 12.70 -17.86 0.78
N ARG A 79 13.73 -18.66 1.08
CA ARG A 79 13.80 -19.52 2.27
C ARG A 79 14.49 -18.86 3.47
N SER A 80 15.05 -17.67 3.31
CA SER A 80 15.70 -16.94 4.41
C SER A 80 14.67 -16.42 5.43
N ASP A 81 15.12 -16.17 6.66
CA ASP A 81 14.27 -15.59 7.71
C ASP A 81 13.72 -14.22 7.28
N GLY A 82 14.55 -13.39 6.67
CA GLY A 82 14.11 -12.09 6.18
C GLY A 82 13.03 -12.17 5.12
N ALA A 83 13.09 -13.14 4.19
CA ALA A 83 12.04 -13.36 3.20
C ALA A 83 10.74 -13.85 3.86
N ARG A 84 10.83 -14.79 4.82
CA ARG A 84 9.67 -15.30 5.56
C ARG A 84 8.99 -14.19 6.37
N LEU A 85 9.77 -13.37 7.08
CA LEU A 85 9.24 -12.23 7.84
C LEU A 85 8.60 -11.19 6.92
N THR A 86 9.20 -10.91 5.77
CA THR A 86 8.63 -10.01 4.75
C THR A 86 7.30 -10.55 4.24
N ALA A 87 7.25 -11.83 3.89
CA ALA A 87 6.02 -12.47 3.43
C ALA A 87 4.93 -12.52 4.52
N ARG A 88 5.30 -12.63 5.81
CA ARG A 88 4.37 -12.64 6.94
C ARG A 88 3.78 -11.25 7.20
N TYR A 89 4.63 -10.28 7.44
CA TYR A 89 4.20 -8.98 7.95
C TYR A 89 3.71 -8.02 6.87
N CYS A 90 4.34 -8.01 5.69
CA CYS A 90 4.04 -7.01 4.67
C CYS A 90 2.73 -7.26 3.91
N VAL A 91 2.18 -8.48 3.95
CA VAL A 91 0.94 -8.84 3.23
C VAL A 91 -0.34 -8.47 3.96
N GLN A 92 -0.27 -8.06 5.22
CA GLN A 92 -1.45 -7.88 6.06
C GLN A 92 -2.36 -6.72 5.60
N CYS A 93 -1.78 -5.68 5.00
CA CYS A 93 -2.51 -4.47 4.65
C CYS A 93 -2.56 -4.19 3.14
N HIS A 94 -1.57 -4.68 2.40
CA HIS A 94 -1.45 -4.46 0.95
C HIS A 94 -0.62 -5.56 0.31
N TYR A 95 -0.42 -5.46 -0.99
CA TYR A 95 0.40 -6.41 -1.74
C TYR A 95 1.83 -6.54 -1.19
N LEU A 96 2.37 -7.77 -1.26
CA LEU A 96 3.75 -8.06 -0.91
C LEU A 96 4.69 -7.20 -1.76
N PRO A 97 5.50 -6.33 -1.17
CA PRO A 97 6.39 -5.47 -1.93
C PRO A 97 7.57 -6.27 -2.48
N ASN A 98 7.98 -5.96 -3.70
CA ASN A 98 9.28 -6.39 -4.19
C ASN A 98 10.36 -5.59 -3.46
N PRO A 99 11.36 -6.22 -2.80
CA PRO A 99 12.44 -5.51 -2.12
C PRO A 99 13.14 -4.48 -3.02
N ALA A 100 13.24 -4.81 -4.29
CA ALA A 100 13.83 -3.90 -5.27
C ALA A 100 12.92 -2.71 -5.69
N MET A 101 11.81 -2.43 -4.99
CA MET A 101 11.01 -1.21 -5.23
C MET A 101 11.68 0.05 -4.69
N HIS A 102 12.50 -0.09 -3.65
CA HIS A 102 13.19 1.01 -3.00
C HIS A 102 14.68 0.69 -2.85
N THR A 103 15.47 1.73 -2.72
CA THR A 103 16.89 1.62 -2.44
C THR A 103 17.14 1.17 -1.00
N ALA A 104 18.34 0.67 -0.71
CA ALA A 104 18.69 0.14 0.59
C ALA A 104 18.47 1.15 1.72
N ASP A 105 18.85 2.42 1.50
CA ASP A 105 18.71 3.51 2.47
C ASP A 105 17.26 3.82 2.82
N LYS A 106 16.36 3.77 1.82
CA LYS A 106 14.94 4.06 1.99
C LYS A 106 14.20 3.00 2.79
N TRP A 107 14.62 1.74 2.71
CA TRP A 107 13.93 0.66 3.40
C TRP A 107 13.86 0.84 4.90
N ASN A 108 14.91 1.37 5.54
CA ASN A 108 14.87 1.61 6.98
C ASN A 108 13.71 2.54 7.38
N THR A 109 13.59 3.67 6.72
CA THR A 109 12.50 4.64 7.00
C THR A 109 11.13 4.07 6.69
N ILE A 110 11.01 3.27 5.62
CA ILE A 110 9.74 2.63 5.24
C ILE A 110 9.32 1.60 6.28
N VAL A 111 10.23 0.71 6.71
CA VAL A 111 9.95 -0.31 7.71
C VAL A 111 9.53 0.32 9.03
N VAL A 112 10.29 1.30 9.54
CA VAL A 112 9.94 2.01 10.78
C VAL A 112 8.53 2.60 10.70
N ARG A 113 8.20 3.27 9.61
CA ARG A 113 6.87 3.86 9.41
C ARG A 113 5.76 2.82 9.33
N MET A 114 6.00 1.68 8.67
CA MET A 114 5.00 0.60 8.59
C MET A 114 4.79 -0.05 9.96
N VAL A 115 5.88 -0.35 10.69
CA VAL A 115 5.81 -0.89 12.05
C VAL A 115 5.05 0.04 13.01
N TRP A 116 5.32 1.35 12.94
CA TRP A 116 4.56 2.32 13.73
C TRP A 116 3.06 2.28 13.45
N ARG A 117 2.67 2.17 12.19
CA ARG A 117 1.26 2.02 11.80
C ARG A 117 0.67 0.72 12.32
N MET A 118 1.39 -0.40 12.19
CA MET A 118 0.97 -1.71 12.70
C MET A 118 0.79 -1.71 14.23
N GLN A 119 1.51 -0.84 14.94
CA GLN A 119 1.38 -0.61 16.38
C GLN A 119 0.27 0.40 16.73
N GLY A 120 -0.54 0.82 15.77
CA GLY A 120 -1.59 1.83 15.99
C GLY A 120 -1.06 3.24 16.26
N ARG A 121 0.23 3.50 15.99
CA ARG A 121 0.87 4.80 16.22
C ARG A 121 0.72 5.72 15.00
N GLY A 122 0.76 7.02 15.25
CA GLY A 122 0.64 8.06 14.23
C GLY A 122 -0.73 8.72 14.22
N ASN A 123 -0.88 9.74 13.36
CA ASN A 123 -2.16 10.43 13.19
C ASN A 123 -3.09 9.63 12.27
N LEU A 124 -3.64 8.55 12.81
CA LEU A 124 -4.58 7.69 12.10
C LEU A 124 -5.99 8.10 12.51
N GLY A 125 -6.90 8.30 11.55
CA GLY A 125 -8.32 8.42 11.82
C GLY A 125 -8.87 7.15 12.48
N GLN A 126 -10.06 7.23 13.13
CA GLN A 126 -10.62 6.11 13.90
C GLN A 126 -10.73 4.82 13.07
N LEU A 127 -11.21 4.90 11.84
CA LEU A 127 -11.30 3.74 10.94
C LEU A 127 -9.94 3.04 10.75
N MET A 128 -8.86 3.80 10.58
CA MET A 128 -7.53 3.22 10.44
C MET A 128 -7.03 2.59 11.73
N LYS A 129 -7.35 3.16 12.88
CA LYS A 129 -7.02 2.55 14.18
C LYS A 129 -7.72 1.21 14.35
N ASP A 130 -9.03 1.17 14.10
CA ASP A 130 -9.82 -0.05 14.18
C ASP A 130 -9.30 -1.16 13.24
N MET A 131 -8.83 -0.76 12.07
CA MET A 131 -8.22 -1.70 11.12
C MET A 131 -6.83 -2.17 11.58
N MET A 132 -6.04 -1.32 12.26
CA MET A 132 -4.72 -1.69 12.78
C MET A 132 -4.80 -2.64 13.98
N ASP A 133 -5.87 -2.61 14.77
CA ASP A 133 -6.06 -3.51 15.91
C ASP A 133 -6.04 -5.00 15.53
N GLN A 134 -6.28 -5.32 14.26
CA GLN A 134 -6.26 -6.68 13.73
C GLN A 134 -4.90 -7.06 13.10
N VAL A 135 -3.95 -6.14 13.07
CA VAL A 135 -2.65 -6.33 12.40
C VAL A 135 -1.60 -6.74 13.42
N GLU A 136 -0.88 -7.82 13.13
CA GLU A 136 0.26 -8.26 13.95
C GLU A 136 1.50 -7.41 13.63
N ALA A 137 2.03 -6.70 14.63
CA ALA A 137 3.29 -5.99 14.48
C ALA A 137 4.48 -6.92 14.76
N PRO A 138 5.59 -6.80 14.01
CA PRO A 138 6.78 -7.60 14.25
C PRO A 138 7.47 -7.23 15.57
N ALA A 139 8.09 -8.22 16.22
CA ALA A 139 8.97 -7.97 17.36
C ALA A 139 10.25 -7.22 16.90
N GLU A 140 10.94 -6.56 17.83
CA GLU A 140 12.11 -5.73 17.51
C GLU A 140 13.21 -6.50 16.76
N GLN A 141 13.50 -7.72 17.17
CA GLN A 141 14.44 -8.60 16.49
C GLN A 141 14.04 -8.95 15.06
N ASP A 142 12.74 -9.11 14.83
CA ASP A 142 12.18 -9.38 13.51
C ASP A 142 12.27 -8.14 12.62
N VAL A 143 12.03 -6.94 13.18
CA VAL A 143 12.21 -5.66 12.48
C VAL A 143 13.64 -5.53 11.96
N ALA A 144 14.64 -5.81 12.81
CA ALA A 144 16.04 -5.74 12.40
C ALA A 144 16.39 -6.72 11.28
N THR A 145 15.88 -7.96 11.36
CA THR A 145 16.12 -9.01 10.36
C THR A 145 15.44 -8.69 9.02
N LEU A 146 14.18 -8.26 9.09
CA LEU A 146 13.40 -7.83 7.93
C LEU A 146 14.02 -6.61 7.24
N THR A 147 14.48 -5.63 8.01
CA THR A 147 15.11 -4.42 7.47
C THR A 147 16.40 -4.76 6.73
N ARG A 148 17.30 -5.55 7.34
CA ARG A 148 18.54 -6.00 6.68
C ARG A 148 18.27 -6.77 5.39
N TYR A 149 17.25 -7.62 5.38
CA TYR A 149 16.84 -8.35 4.19
C TYR A 149 16.39 -7.42 3.07
N LEU A 150 15.48 -6.47 3.38
CA LEU A 150 14.99 -5.51 2.40
C LEU A 150 16.10 -4.60 1.87
N GLN A 151 17.04 -4.18 2.73
CA GLN A 151 18.21 -3.41 2.34
C GLN A 151 19.14 -4.20 1.42
N LYS A 152 19.43 -5.47 1.78
CA LYS A 152 20.28 -6.37 0.96
C LYS A 152 19.75 -6.54 -0.46
N HIS A 153 18.44 -6.61 -0.60
CA HIS A 153 17.77 -6.85 -1.88
C HIS A 153 17.11 -5.58 -2.46
N GLY A 154 17.48 -4.43 -1.89
CA GLY A 154 17.04 -3.13 -2.36
C GLY A 154 17.45 -2.85 -3.81
N GLN A 155 16.89 -1.80 -4.36
CA GLN A 155 17.22 -1.35 -5.71
C GLN A 155 18.66 -0.87 -5.79
N ASN A 156 19.39 -1.29 -6.82
CA ASN A 156 20.65 -0.69 -7.17
C ASN A 156 20.43 0.75 -7.66
N GLU A 157 21.32 1.63 -7.23
CA GLU A 157 21.30 3.03 -7.60
C GLU A 157 22.29 3.27 -8.74
N MET A 158 21.96 4.21 -9.60
CA MET A 158 22.89 4.73 -10.58
C MET A 158 23.85 5.69 -9.88
N ASP A 159 25.14 5.57 -10.17
CA ASP A 159 26.14 6.53 -9.69
C ASP A 159 25.71 7.96 -10.10
N PRO A 160 25.53 8.89 -9.15
CA PRO A 160 25.20 10.28 -9.47
C PRO A 160 26.22 10.99 -10.36
N ALA A 161 27.48 10.52 -10.35
CA ALA A 161 28.54 11.03 -11.21
C ALA A 161 28.63 10.34 -12.57
N HIS A 162 27.72 9.43 -12.90
CA HIS A 162 27.75 8.67 -14.14
C HIS A 162 27.67 9.60 -15.36
N PRO A 163 28.62 9.51 -16.34
CA PRO A 163 28.70 10.45 -17.48
C PRO A 163 27.43 10.56 -18.30
N ALA A 164 26.61 9.49 -18.42
CA ALA A 164 25.35 9.53 -19.13
C ALA A 164 24.37 10.58 -18.58
N LEU A 165 24.49 10.96 -17.30
CA LEU A 165 23.64 11.96 -16.66
C LEU A 165 23.95 13.40 -17.12
N LEU A 166 25.09 13.63 -17.75
CA LEU A 166 25.46 14.93 -18.30
C LEU A 166 24.71 15.27 -19.61
N SER A 167 24.15 14.27 -20.29
CA SER A 167 23.31 14.48 -21.46
C SER A 167 21.97 15.11 -21.09
N GLU A 168 21.33 15.84 -22.02
CA GLU A 168 20.01 16.43 -21.77
C GLU A 168 18.96 15.38 -21.35
N PRO A 169 18.81 14.22 -22.01
CA PRO A 169 17.92 13.17 -21.52
C PRO A 169 18.32 12.61 -20.16
N GLY A 170 19.61 12.55 -19.84
CA GLY A 170 20.13 12.12 -18.52
C GLY A 170 19.78 13.10 -17.41
N LYS A 171 19.87 14.41 -17.66
CA LYS A 171 19.43 15.45 -16.73
C LYS A 171 17.93 15.39 -16.47
N ILE A 172 17.13 15.25 -17.52
CA ILE A 172 15.67 15.09 -17.41
C ILE A 172 15.33 13.86 -16.59
N TYR A 173 16.00 12.72 -16.87
CA TYR A 173 15.84 11.49 -16.10
C TYR A 173 16.19 11.69 -14.62
N SER A 174 17.35 12.32 -14.34
CA SER A 174 17.79 12.60 -12.98
C SER A 174 16.77 13.45 -12.21
N ILE A 175 16.38 14.60 -12.77
CA ILE A 175 15.41 15.52 -12.16
C ILE A 175 14.07 14.83 -11.91
N ALA A 176 13.60 14.02 -12.86
CA ALA A 176 12.33 13.35 -12.76
C ALA A 176 12.31 12.27 -11.67
N CYS A 177 13.34 11.43 -11.64
CA CYS A 177 13.32 10.22 -10.80
C CYS A 177 13.77 10.46 -9.36
N THR A 178 14.59 11.49 -9.10
CA THR A 178 15.09 11.78 -7.75
C THR A 178 14.08 12.49 -6.84
N GLN A 179 12.91 12.87 -7.34
CA GLN A 179 11.91 13.55 -6.51
C GLN A 179 11.35 12.70 -5.36
N CYS A 180 11.31 11.38 -5.53
CA CYS A 180 10.68 10.47 -4.58
C CYS A 180 11.65 9.43 -4.01
N HIS A 181 12.70 9.08 -4.73
CA HIS A 181 13.68 8.08 -4.34
C HIS A 181 15.02 8.33 -5.04
N SER A 182 16.07 7.62 -4.62
CA SER A 182 17.37 7.67 -5.28
C SER A 182 17.26 7.23 -6.73
N LEU A 183 18.22 7.68 -7.56
CA LEU A 183 18.21 7.46 -8.99
C LEU A 183 18.35 5.96 -9.32
N PRO A 184 17.37 5.31 -9.94
CA PRO A 184 17.46 3.88 -10.23
C PRO A 184 18.50 3.58 -11.31
N ASP A 185 19.22 2.45 -11.19
CA ASP A 185 20.11 2.00 -12.25
C ASP A 185 19.27 1.56 -13.47
N PRO A 186 19.49 2.16 -14.68
CA PRO A 186 18.77 1.77 -15.88
C PRO A 186 18.91 0.27 -16.25
N ARG A 187 20.01 -0.37 -15.85
CA ARG A 187 20.26 -1.81 -16.08
C ARG A 187 19.35 -2.74 -15.30
N ARG A 188 18.52 -2.20 -14.43
CA ARG A 188 17.56 -3.00 -13.65
C ARG A 188 16.49 -3.66 -14.53
N HIS A 189 16.11 -3.01 -15.59
CA HIS A 189 15.10 -3.49 -16.52
C HIS A 189 15.66 -3.57 -17.94
N THR A 190 15.01 -4.39 -18.77
CA THR A 190 15.29 -4.42 -20.20
C THR A 190 14.69 -3.19 -20.89
N ALA A 191 15.12 -2.91 -22.10
CA ALA A 191 14.59 -1.80 -22.90
C ALA A 191 13.07 -1.92 -23.11
N ARG A 192 12.57 -3.15 -23.24
CA ARG A 192 11.13 -3.43 -23.41
C ARG A 192 10.30 -3.20 -22.16
N GLU A 193 10.86 -3.41 -20.98
CA GLU A 193 10.16 -3.26 -19.69
C GLU A 193 10.02 -1.79 -19.26
N TRP A 194 10.96 -0.92 -19.62
CA TRP A 194 11.02 0.45 -19.12
C TRP A 194 9.78 1.31 -19.42
N PRO A 195 9.12 1.25 -20.57
CA PRO A 195 7.90 2.03 -20.81
C PRO A 195 6.81 1.77 -19.78
N GLY A 196 6.58 0.50 -19.42
CA GLY A 196 5.60 0.12 -18.42
C GLY A 196 5.99 0.56 -17.00
N VAL A 197 7.30 0.58 -16.68
CA VAL A 197 7.81 1.07 -15.39
C VAL A 197 7.58 2.57 -15.27
N VAL A 198 7.95 3.35 -16.29
CA VAL A 198 7.76 4.81 -16.31
C VAL A 198 6.28 5.19 -16.23
N ASP A 199 5.41 4.49 -16.96
CA ASP A 199 3.97 4.72 -16.89
C ASP A 199 3.39 4.45 -15.49
N ARG A 200 3.84 3.40 -14.82
CA ARG A 200 3.50 3.13 -13.42
C ARG A 200 3.97 4.25 -12.48
N MET A 201 5.19 4.76 -12.65
CA MET A 201 5.70 5.87 -11.83
C MET A 201 4.88 7.15 -12.04
N LYS A 202 4.44 7.44 -13.25
CA LYS A 202 3.52 8.56 -13.54
C LYS A 202 2.21 8.44 -12.75
N ARG A 203 1.62 7.25 -12.72
CA ARG A 203 0.41 7.02 -11.92
C ARG A 203 0.65 7.22 -10.43
N HIS A 204 1.80 6.78 -9.91
CA HIS A 204 2.17 7.02 -8.51
C HIS A 204 2.34 8.52 -8.19
N MET A 205 2.96 9.27 -9.08
CA MET A 205 3.11 10.73 -8.92
C MET A 205 1.76 11.44 -8.92
N SER A 206 0.87 11.09 -9.86
CA SER A 206 -0.48 11.63 -9.92
C SER A 206 -1.26 11.36 -8.64
N TRP A 207 -1.20 10.13 -8.14
CA TRP A 207 -1.84 9.77 -6.88
C TRP A 207 -1.24 10.52 -5.68
N TYR A 208 0.08 10.62 -5.61
CA TYR A 208 0.77 11.35 -4.54
C TYR A 208 0.31 12.82 -4.48
N ASN A 209 0.26 13.49 -5.61
CA ASN A 209 -0.24 14.87 -5.71
C ASN A 209 -1.70 15.00 -5.27
N THR A 210 -2.54 14.01 -5.60
CA THR A 210 -3.95 14.01 -5.18
C THR A 210 -4.10 13.83 -3.66
N VAL A 211 -3.26 13.01 -3.03
CA VAL A 211 -3.38 12.68 -1.60
C VAL A 211 -2.67 13.69 -0.70
N VAL A 212 -1.51 14.18 -1.11
CA VAL A 212 -0.68 15.10 -0.31
C VAL A 212 -1.01 16.57 -0.62
N GLY A 213 -1.68 16.81 -1.72
CA GLY A 213 -2.07 18.15 -2.19
C GLY A 213 -1.20 18.65 -3.34
N GLU A 214 -1.80 19.50 -4.17
CA GLU A 214 -1.11 20.15 -5.28
C GLU A 214 0.08 20.98 -4.77
N GLY A 215 1.26 20.72 -5.32
CA GLY A 215 2.50 21.43 -4.98
C GLY A 215 3.47 20.66 -4.09
N ALA A 216 3.10 19.49 -3.56
CA ALA A 216 4.01 18.65 -2.78
C ALA A 216 5.15 18.08 -3.65
N LEU A 217 4.84 17.73 -4.90
CA LEU A 217 5.83 17.54 -5.94
C LEU A 217 5.75 18.79 -6.83
N LYS A 218 6.84 19.52 -6.95
CA LYS A 218 6.92 20.61 -7.93
C LYS A 218 6.50 20.03 -9.27
N THR A 219 5.46 20.59 -9.85
CA THR A 219 5.06 20.27 -11.21
C THR A 219 6.29 20.41 -12.09
N LEU A 220 6.89 19.30 -12.43
CA LEU A 220 7.90 19.32 -13.47
C LEU A 220 7.24 19.90 -14.73
N PRO A 221 7.97 20.75 -15.46
CA PRO A 221 7.58 21.04 -16.82
C PRO A 221 7.27 19.70 -17.44
N VAL A 222 6.13 19.59 -18.11
CA VAL A 222 5.54 18.36 -18.66
C VAL A 222 6.62 17.34 -18.90
N LEU A 223 6.71 16.33 -17.98
CA LEU A 223 7.78 15.35 -18.01
C LEU A 223 7.82 14.84 -19.44
N GLU A 224 8.89 15.13 -20.15
CA GLU A 224 9.09 14.58 -21.47
C GLU A 224 9.33 13.08 -21.33
N THR A 225 8.24 12.39 -20.95
CA THR A 225 8.22 10.97 -20.65
C THR A 225 8.90 10.16 -21.74
N LYS A 226 8.80 10.63 -22.97
CA LYS A 226 9.46 10.02 -24.14
C LYS A 226 10.99 10.08 -24.02
N GLU A 227 11.53 11.19 -23.56
CA GLU A 227 12.99 11.35 -23.41
C GLU A 227 13.52 10.49 -22.25
N ILE A 228 12.77 10.43 -21.15
CA ILE A 228 13.10 9.55 -20.01
C ILE A 228 13.10 8.08 -20.50
N VAL A 229 12.06 7.65 -21.20
CA VAL A 229 11.98 6.27 -21.71
C VAL A 229 13.13 5.97 -22.67
N ARG A 230 13.44 6.88 -23.60
CA ARG A 230 14.57 6.70 -24.53
C ARG A 230 15.91 6.59 -23.81
N PHE A 231 16.14 7.44 -22.80
CA PHE A 231 17.35 7.36 -21.97
C PHE A 231 17.46 6.01 -21.28
N LEU A 232 16.40 5.59 -20.59
CA LEU A 232 16.34 4.32 -19.87
C LEU A 232 16.54 3.12 -20.80
N GLN A 233 15.88 3.11 -21.97
CA GLN A 233 16.03 2.05 -22.95
C GLN A 233 17.46 1.95 -23.51
N ARG A 234 18.12 3.08 -23.74
CA ARG A 234 19.51 3.12 -24.23
C ARG A 234 20.50 2.53 -23.23
N HIS A 235 20.24 2.72 -21.95
CA HIS A 235 21.14 2.29 -20.86
C HIS A 235 20.61 1.04 -20.12
N ALA A 236 19.57 0.42 -20.64
CA ALA A 236 18.97 -0.79 -20.09
C ALA A 236 19.93 -1.99 -20.10
N ARG A 237 19.66 -3.00 -19.29
CA ARG A 237 20.34 -4.29 -19.43
C ARG A 237 19.97 -4.93 -20.77
N ALA A 238 20.88 -5.77 -21.29
CA ALA A 238 20.60 -6.59 -22.46
C ALA A 238 19.36 -7.47 -22.24
N GLU A 239 18.65 -7.74 -23.32
CA GLU A 239 17.60 -8.77 -23.32
C GLU A 239 18.25 -10.13 -23.05
N PRO A 240 17.58 -11.05 -22.30
CA PRO A 240 18.09 -12.37 -22.01
C PRO A 240 18.14 -13.27 -23.26
#